data_7d1d6d06c3f36c246819e636788843af
#
_entry.id   7d1d6d06c3f36c246819e636788843af
#
_cell.length_a   1.000
_cell.length_b   1.000
_cell.length_c   1.000
_cell.angle_alpha   90.00
_cell.angle_beta   90.00
_cell.angle_gamma   90.00
#
_symmetry.space_group_name_H-M   'P 1'
#
loop_
_entity.id
_entity.type
_entity.pdbx_description
1 polymer ?
#
loop_
_entity_poly.entity_id
_entity_poly.type
_entity_poly.pdbx_seq_one_letter_code
_entity_poly.pdbx_strand_id
1 'polypeptide(L)'
;MSLAIAGMGWVTPLGRGVDSVWEQLLHGDEASATAISEEFGHRPYSVFRVPESALTGLAHPRLRRASVISRFAAAAGLDALRAAGVKLDPQNAERAALIFAISNGGVIYTKRFYRDVVDAGAQSASPLLFPETVFNAPASHLAAILGVTGATYTLVGDGAVGLAAIKMAEDLMANEPLDHCLVVGTEEVDWLSCDAYRRWRLLRLAPPIEPFNEQQRGMILSEGAGAIVLARDGPFTIECAHPGGYFAKRAEAGEILKRILRDLSRSEVDLVIASANGTFVDQAEYRALKAVVSNAFVYTAKPALGESVGAAGLWQVILAAQALRSAELPPVLHADPAIALQLSLSRTPLVEARRAIVLSCGVNQQAAGLRLAIR
;
A
#
# COMPACT_ATOMS: atom_id res chain seq x y z
N MET A 1 14.33 20.60 3.48
CA MET A 1 15.21 19.54 2.92
C MET A 1 14.42 18.77 1.90
N SER A 2 14.97 18.43 0.73
CA SER A 2 14.28 17.56 -0.21
C SER A 2 14.51 16.12 0.20
N LEU A 3 13.43 15.36 0.34
CA LEU A 3 13.44 13.91 0.59
C LEU A 3 13.30 13.20 -0.76
N ALA A 4 14.06 12.14 -0.96
CA ALA A 4 14.04 11.38 -2.21
C ALA A 4 13.78 9.88 -1.97
N ILE A 5 13.20 9.21 -2.95
CA ILE A 5 13.10 7.76 -2.99
C ILE A 5 14.34 7.23 -3.69
N ALA A 6 15.17 6.50 -2.95
CA ALA A 6 16.41 5.91 -3.43
C ALA A 6 16.22 4.48 -3.97
N GLY A 7 15.23 3.74 -3.45
CA GLY A 7 14.94 2.38 -3.89
C GLY A 7 13.54 1.95 -3.50
N MET A 8 13.02 0.94 -4.22
CA MET A 8 11.66 0.42 -4.06
C MET A 8 11.66 -1.10 -4.09
N GLY A 9 10.70 -1.70 -3.38
CA GLY A 9 10.44 -3.14 -3.43
C GLY A 9 8.95 -3.42 -3.39
N TRP A 10 8.49 -4.44 -4.12
CA TRP A 10 7.08 -4.66 -4.35
C TRP A 10 6.72 -6.15 -4.35
N VAL A 11 5.73 -6.52 -3.53
CA VAL A 11 5.13 -7.84 -3.46
C VAL A 11 3.63 -7.67 -3.61
N THR A 12 3.04 -8.28 -4.63
CA THR A 12 1.64 -8.12 -5.03
C THR A 12 1.02 -9.45 -5.42
N PRO A 13 -0.30 -9.51 -5.62
CA PRO A 13 -0.95 -10.67 -6.22
C PRO A 13 -0.47 -11.05 -7.63
N LEU A 14 0.17 -10.12 -8.37
CA LEU A 14 0.83 -10.42 -9.65
C LEU A 14 2.26 -10.93 -9.48
N GLY A 15 2.81 -10.97 -8.27
CA GLY A 15 4.16 -11.46 -8.00
C GLY A 15 5.04 -10.47 -7.25
N ARG A 16 6.37 -10.63 -7.39
CA ARG A 16 7.39 -9.83 -6.71
C ARG A 16 8.35 -9.18 -7.70
N GLY A 17 8.72 -7.94 -7.38
CA GLY A 17 9.67 -7.13 -8.15
C GLY A 17 8.98 -5.96 -8.83
N VAL A 18 9.61 -4.78 -8.73
CA VAL A 18 9.02 -3.53 -9.22
C VAL A 18 8.81 -3.56 -10.73
N ASP A 19 9.85 -3.93 -11.49
CA ASP A 19 9.80 -3.94 -12.94
C ASP A 19 8.91 -5.08 -13.49
N SER A 20 8.98 -6.27 -12.87
CA SER A 20 8.17 -7.42 -13.30
C SER A 20 6.67 -7.19 -13.11
N VAL A 21 6.27 -6.61 -11.98
CA VAL A 21 4.84 -6.28 -11.73
C VAL A 21 4.41 -5.12 -12.63
N TRP A 22 5.27 -4.14 -12.86
CA TRP A 22 4.97 -3.02 -13.75
C TRP A 22 4.71 -3.47 -15.19
N GLU A 23 5.55 -4.35 -15.75
CA GLU A 23 5.35 -4.89 -17.10
C GLU A 23 4.03 -5.66 -17.22
N GLN A 24 3.66 -6.46 -16.22
CA GLN A 24 2.36 -7.14 -16.21
C GLN A 24 1.19 -6.13 -16.20
N LEU A 25 1.27 -5.06 -15.40
CA LEU A 25 0.26 -4.00 -15.42
C LEU A 25 0.19 -3.31 -16.78
N LEU A 26 1.32 -3.02 -17.44
CA LEU A 26 1.36 -2.44 -18.79
C LEU A 26 0.71 -3.34 -19.85
N HIS A 27 0.75 -4.68 -19.67
CA HIS A 27 0.05 -5.63 -20.51
C HIS A 27 -1.45 -5.72 -20.20
N GLY A 28 -1.91 -5.14 -19.08
CA GLY A 28 -3.30 -5.23 -18.63
C GLY A 28 -3.59 -6.53 -17.88
N ASP A 29 -2.59 -7.15 -17.28
CA ASP A 29 -2.79 -8.36 -16.47
C ASP A 29 -3.53 -8.02 -15.17
N GLU A 30 -4.41 -8.92 -14.75
CA GLU A 30 -5.21 -8.84 -13.53
C GLU A 30 -4.93 -10.06 -12.65
N ALA A 31 -4.87 -9.85 -11.34
CA ALA A 31 -4.69 -10.94 -10.39
C ALA A 31 -5.89 -11.89 -10.39
N SER A 32 -5.62 -13.18 -10.35
CA SER A 32 -6.66 -14.20 -10.25
C SER A 32 -7.30 -14.24 -8.86
N ALA A 33 -8.63 -14.21 -8.80
CA ALA A 33 -9.36 -14.29 -7.56
C ALA A 33 -9.28 -15.71 -6.95
N THR A 34 -9.05 -15.78 -5.65
CA THR A 34 -9.06 -17.00 -4.86
C THR A 34 -10.20 -16.93 -3.85
N ALA A 35 -10.92 -18.03 -3.65
CA ALA A 35 -11.96 -18.11 -2.64
C ALA A 35 -11.33 -18.41 -1.27
N ILE A 36 -11.72 -17.63 -0.25
CA ILE A 36 -11.42 -17.94 1.16
C ILE A 36 -12.72 -18.02 1.95
N SER A 37 -12.78 -18.93 2.91
CA SER A 37 -13.94 -19.12 3.79
C SER A 37 -13.50 -19.39 5.22
N GLU A 38 -14.40 -19.20 6.15
CA GLU A 38 -14.26 -19.73 7.50
C GLU A 38 -14.33 -21.26 7.46
N GLU A 39 -13.63 -21.93 8.38
CA GLU A 39 -13.64 -23.40 8.53
C GLU A 39 -15.05 -23.99 8.69
N PHE A 40 -15.94 -23.23 9.32
CA PHE A 40 -17.34 -23.60 9.57
C PHE A 40 -18.34 -22.66 8.87
N GLY A 41 -17.85 -21.76 8.02
CA GLY A 41 -18.64 -20.72 7.38
C GLY A 41 -19.23 -21.19 6.05
N HIS A 42 -20.42 -20.66 5.72
CA HIS A 42 -21.17 -21.06 4.53
C HIS A 42 -20.94 -20.17 3.30
N ARG A 43 -20.14 -19.10 3.43
CA ARG A 43 -19.97 -18.15 2.33
C ARG A 43 -18.49 -17.86 2.03
N PRO A 44 -18.02 -18.24 0.85
CA PRO A 44 -16.69 -17.85 0.40
C PRO A 44 -16.64 -16.35 0.04
N TYR A 45 -15.47 -15.74 0.23
CA TYR A 45 -15.12 -14.41 -0.24
C TYR A 45 -14.05 -14.50 -1.32
N SER A 46 -14.18 -13.73 -2.37
CA SER A 46 -13.13 -13.57 -3.38
C SER A 46 -12.07 -12.60 -2.88
N VAL A 47 -10.81 -13.00 -2.98
CA VAL A 47 -9.65 -12.19 -2.61
C VAL A 47 -8.54 -12.37 -3.65
N PHE A 48 -7.60 -11.41 -3.72
CA PHE A 48 -6.39 -11.55 -4.51
C PHE A 48 -5.21 -11.88 -3.59
N ARG A 49 -4.58 -13.04 -3.80
CA ARG A 49 -3.49 -13.54 -2.97
C ARG A 49 -2.15 -13.46 -3.68
N VAL A 50 -1.13 -13.17 -2.90
CA VAL A 50 0.26 -13.25 -3.37
C VAL A 50 0.61 -14.70 -3.69
N PRO A 51 1.12 -15.01 -4.90
CA PRO A 51 1.53 -16.36 -5.24
C PRO A 51 2.73 -16.79 -4.39
N GLU A 52 2.79 -18.08 -4.02
CA GLU A 52 3.89 -18.61 -3.21
C GLU A 52 5.27 -18.39 -3.84
N SER A 53 5.34 -18.40 -5.17
CA SER A 53 6.55 -18.11 -5.95
C SER A 53 7.15 -16.73 -5.64
N ALA A 54 6.35 -15.74 -5.25
CA ALA A 54 6.82 -14.41 -4.90
C ALA A 54 7.74 -14.39 -3.66
N LEU A 55 7.67 -15.42 -2.82
CA LEU A 55 8.53 -15.58 -1.64
C LEU A 55 9.73 -16.51 -1.88
N THR A 56 9.88 -17.04 -3.09
CA THR A 56 11.03 -17.89 -3.45
C THR A 56 12.33 -17.13 -3.26
N GLY A 57 13.35 -17.79 -2.70
CA GLY A 57 14.66 -17.19 -2.41
C GLY A 57 14.71 -16.31 -1.14
N LEU A 58 13.60 -16.12 -0.45
CA LEU A 58 13.57 -15.44 0.85
C LEU A 58 13.95 -16.42 1.97
N ALA A 59 15.24 -16.75 2.06
CA ALA A 59 15.77 -17.69 3.05
C ALA A 59 16.46 -16.95 4.20
N HIS A 60 15.76 -16.80 5.33
CA HIS A 60 16.36 -16.29 6.56
C HIS A 60 15.84 -17.09 7.76
N PRO A 61 16.68 -17.50 8.74
CA PRO A 61 16.25 -18.31 9.88
C PRO A 61 15.08 -17.71 10.67
N ARG A 62 15.07 -16.39 10.85
CA ARG A 62 13.98 -15.66 11.53
C ARG A 62 12.63 -15.76 10.81
N LEU A 63 12.63 -15.91 9.50
CA LEU A 63 11.39 -15.94 8.70
C LEU A 63 10.79 -17.34 8.60
N ARG A 64 11.49 -18.38 9.07
CA ARG A 64 11.03 -19.78 8.98
C ARG A 64 9.68 -19.99 9.68
N ARG A 65 9.41 -19.28 10.77
CA ARG A 65 8.19 -19.38 11.57
C ARG A 65 7.41 -18.07 11.63
N ALA A 66 7.86 -17.04 10.93
CA ALA A 66 7.20 -15.76 10.88
C ALA A 66 5.88 -15.85 10.09
N SER A 67 4.94 -15.00 10.45
CA SER A 67 3.67 -14.82 9.73
C SER A 67 3.91 -14.46 8.27
N VAL A 68 2.93 -14.72 7.42
CA VAL A 68 3.04 -14.41 5.99
C VAL A 68 3.21 -12.91 5.75
N ILE A 69 2.52 -12.08 6.54
CA ILE A 69 2.64 -10.62 6.48
C ILE A 69 4.10 -10.16 6.79
N SER A 70 4.76 -10.79 7.77
CA SER A 70 6.17 -10.54 8.07
C SER A 70 7.11 -10.94 6.92
N ARG A 71 6.77 -12.02 6.21
CA ARG A 71 7.53 -12.49 5.05
C ARG A 71 7.35 -11.56 3.84
N PHE A 72 6.14 -11.05 3.59
CA PHE A 72 5.90 -10.03 2.56
C PHE A 72 6.70 -8.76 2.84
N ALA A 73 6.62 -8.26 4.08
CA ALA A 73 7.35 -7.09 4.51
C ALA A 73 8.87 -7.25 4.35
N ALA A 74 9.41 -8.40 4.76
CA ALA A 74 10.84 -8.68 4.61
C ALA A 74 11.26 -8.75 3.12
N ALA A 75 10.45 -9.39 2.27
CA ALA A 75 10.73 -9.48 0.84
C ALA A 75 10.79 -8.08 0.19
N ALA A 76 9.76 -7.26 0.41
CA ALA A 76 9.70 -5.91 -0.15
C ALA A 76 10.81 -5.01 0.42
N GLY A 77 11.05 -5.04 1.75
CA GLY A 77 12.07 -4.22 2.40
C GLY A 77 13.49 -4.54 1.94
N LEU A 78 13.84 -5.83 1.83
CA LEU A 78 15.14 -6.26 1.33
C LEU A 78 15.36 -5.90 -0.15
N ASP A 79 14.31 -5.98 -0.98
CA ASP A 79 14.39 -5.57 -2.37
C ASP A 79 14.56 -4.04 -2.50
N ALA A 80 13.86 -3.26 -1.68
CA ALA A 80 13.99 -1.81 -1.66
C ALA A 80 15.40 -1.35 -1.29
N LEU A 81 16.00 -1.95 -0.24
CA LEU A 81 17.39 -1.67 0.16
C LEU A 81 18.39 -2.08 -0.93
N ARG A 82 18.19 -3.24 -1.57
CA ARG A 82 19.02 -3.68 -2.70
C ARG A 82 18.94 -2.70 -3.87
N ALA A 83 17.73 -2.25 -4.22
CA ALA A 83 17.51 -1.28 -5.29
C ALA A 83 18.14 0.08 -4.98
N ALA A 84 18.17 0.48 -3.70
CA ALA A 84 18.83 1.69 -3.24
C ALA A 84 20.37 1.57 -3.15
N GLY A 85 20.94 0.37 -3.30
CA GLY A 85 22.36 0.11 -3.06
C GLY A 85 22.76 0.28 -1.58
N VAL A 86 21.79 0.26 -0.66
CA VAL A 86 22.01 0.48 0.77
C VAL A 86 22.27 -0.86 1.46
N LYS A 87 23.42 -0.96 2.11
CA LYS A 87 23.76 -2.05 3.00
C LYS A 87 23.84 -1.52 4.42
N LEU A 88 22.99 -2.03 5.30
CA LEU A 88 23.04 -1.72 6.71
C LEU A 88 24.09 -2.60 7.40
N ASP A 89 24.90 -1.99 8.24
CA ASP A 89 25.94 -2.61 9.05
C ASP A 89 26.00 -1.94 10.44
N PRO A 90 26.76 -2.45 11.41
CA PRO A 90 26.81 -1.88 12.75
C PRO A 90 27.25 -0.41 12.83
N GLN A 91 27.90 0.12 11.78
CA GLN A 91 28.40 1.50 11.77
C GLN A 91 27.31 2.50 11.36
N ASN A 92 26.32 2.06 10.57
CA ASN A 92 25.24 2.91 10.05
C ASN A 92 23.85 2.52 10.57
N ALA A 93 23.72 1.42 11.30
CA ALA A 93 22.46 0.87 11.78
C ALA A 93 21.66 1.82 12.69
N GLU A 94 22.36 2.69 13.46
CA GLU A 94 21.74 3.72 14.31
C GLU A 94 21.20 4.90 13.49
N ARG A 95 21.75 5.13 12.28
CA ARG A 95 21.34 6.20 11.37
C ARG A 95 20.32 5.77 10.35
N ALA A 96 19.75 4.57 10.54
CA ALA A 96 18.64 4.04 9.75
C ALA A 96 17.38 3.93 10.60
N ALA A 97 16.26 4.46 10.10
CA ALA A 97 14.96 4.28 10.70
C ALA A 97 14.12 3.29 9.92
N LEU A 98 13.16 2.67 10.59
CA LEU A 98 12.22 1.71 10.02
C LEU A 98 10.80 2.10 10.42
N ILE A 99 9.94 2.38 9.44
CA ILE A 99 8.55 2.74 9.68
C ILE A 99 7.64 1.77 8.95
N PHE A 100 6.74 1.14 9.70
CA PHE A 100 5.74 0.23 9.19
C PHE A 100 4.36 0.86 9.14
N ALA A 101 3.66 0.60 8.05
CA ALA A 101 2.24 0.88 7.84
C ALA A 101 1.48 -0.45 7.75
N ILE A 102 0.48 -0.64 8.59
CA ILE A 102 -0.27 -1.89 8.72
C ILE A 102 -1.71 -1.60 9.10
N SER A 103 -2.65 -2.44 8.70
CA SER A 103 -4.05 -2.29 9.09
C SER A 103 -4.50 -3.38 10.06
N ASN A 104 -4.60 -4.62 9.59
CA ASN A 104 -5.12 -5.74 10.38
C ASN A 104 -4.05 -6.51 11.17
N GLY A 105 -2.78 -6.34 10.82
CA GLY A 105 -1.68 -7.04 11.47
C GLY A 105 -1.72 -8.55 11.26
N GLY A 106 -1.15 -9.28 12.20
CA GLY A 106 -1.11 -10.74 12.20
C GLY A 106 -2.44 -11.38 12.61
N VAL A 107 -3.55 -11.01 11.94
CA VAL A 107 -4.91 -11.47 12.30
C VAL A 107 -5.05 -12.99 12.27
N ILE A 108 -4.37 -13.67 11.36
CA ILE A 108 -4.39 -15.14 11.23
C ILE A 108 -3.76 -15.78 12.47
N TYR A 109 -2.62 -15.25 12.93
CA TYR A 109 -1.93 -15.75 14.12
C TYR A 109 -2.69 -15.42 15.40
N THR A 110 -3.28 -14.24 15.49
CA THR A 110 -4.13 -13.83 16.61
C THR A 110 -5.33 -14.76 16.72
N LYS A 111 -6.01 -15.04 15.61
CA LYS A 111 -7.15 -15.99 15.56
C LYS A 111 -6.73 -17.38 16.02
N ARG A 112 -5.61 -17.90 15.53
CA ARG A 112 -5.08 -19.22 15.92
C ARG A 112 -4.73 -19.27 17.40
N PHE A 113 -4.00 -18.28 17.90
CA PHE A 113 -3.63 -18.18 19.32
C PHE A 113 -4.86 -18.15 20.23
N TYR A 114 -5.85 -17.34 19.88
CA TYR A 114 -7.10 -17.26 20.65
C TYR A 114 -7.88 -18.55 20.63
N ARG A 115 -7.92 -19.26 19.50
CA ARG A 115 -8.57 -20.58 19.40
C ARG A 115 -7.92 -21.56 20.36
N ASP A 116 -6.59 -21.66 20.37
CA ASP A 116 -5.86 -22.55 21.29
C ASP A 116 -6.23 -22.27 22.76
N VAL A 117 -6.36 -21.00 23.13
CA VAL A 117 -6.75 -20.58 24.49
C VAL A 117 -8.21 -20.94 24.81
N VAL A 118 -9.11 -20.74 23.87
CA VAL A 118 -10.56 -21.02 24.06
C VAL A 118 -10.82 -22.52 24.15
N ASP A 119 -10.20 -23.32 23.28
CA ASP A 119 -10.46 -24.75 23.15
C ASP A 119 -9.77 -25.56 24.24
N ALA A 120 -8.58 -25.18 24.71
CA ALA A 120 -7.75 -25.96 25.61
C ALA A 120 -7.24 -25.20 26.87
N GLY A 121 -7.71 -23.98 27.07
CA GLY A 121 -7.35 -23.15 28.22
C GLY A 121 -6.06 -22.34 28.06
N ALA A 122 -5.83 -21.41 28.97
CA ALA A 122 -4.66 -20.48 28.91
C ALA A 122 -3.29 -21.21 28.92
N GLN A 123 -3.21 -22.39 29.51
CA GLN A 123 -1.98 -23.20 29.56
C GLN A 123 -1.56 -23.73 28.18
N SER A 124 -2.49 -23.83 27.22
CA SER A 124 -2.22 -24.27 25.86
C SER A 124 -1.71 -23.14 24.96
N ALA A 125 -1.74 -21.88 25.43
CA ALA A 125 -1.27 -20.74 24.70
C ALA A 125 0.20 -20.90 24.29
N SER A 126 0.45 -20.96 23.00
CA SER A 126 1.79 -21.16 22.48
C SER A 126 2.66 -19.91 22.63
N PRO A 127 3.75 -19.94 23.42
CA PRO A 127 4.67 -18.80 23.50
C PRO A 127 5.38 -18.50 22.18
N LEU A 128 5.37 -19.43 21.23
CA LEU A 128 5.93 -19.26 19.89
C LEU A 128 4.98 -18.51 18.94
N LEU A 129 3.65 -18.57 19.18
CA LEU A 129 2.67 -17.84 18.39
C LEU A 129 2.47 -16.41 18.89
N PHE A 130 2.59 -16.19 20.19
CA PHE A 130 2.31 -14.90 20.82
C PHE A 130 3.04 -13.72 20.17
N PRO A 131 4.36 -13.80 19.84
CA PRO A 131 5.06 -12.70 19.20
C PRO A 131 4.51 -12.30 17.82
N GLU A 132 3.80 -13.21 17.13
CA GLU A 132 3.20 -12.94 15.83
C GLU A 132 1.79 -12.30 15.93
N THR A 133 1.23 -12.21 17.14
CA THR A 133 -0.11 -11.64 17.34
C THR A 133 -0.11 -10.12 17.47
N VAL A 134 1.06 -9.51 17.62
CA VAL A 134 1.19 -8.06 17.84
C VAL A 134 1.46 -7.31 16.53
N PHE A 135 0.95 -6.08 16.41
CA PHE A 135 1.08 -5.29 15.18
C PHE A 135 2.52 -4.99 14.77
N ASN A 136 3.45 -4.94 15.70
CA ASN A 136 4.86 -4.66 15.42
C ASN A 136 5.70 -5.91 15.11
N ALA A 137 5.11 -7.10 15.02
CA ALA A 137 5.85 -8.33 14.68
C ALA A 137 6.62 -8.22 13.34
N PRO A 138 6.01 -7.76 12.22
CA PRO A 138 6.73 -7.59 10.97
C PRO A 138 7.91 -6.61 11.07
N ALA A 139 7.73 -5.51 11.80
CA ALA A 139 8.78 -4.53 12.05
C ALA A 139 9.95 -5.13 12.84
N SER A 140 9.63 -5.87 13.92
CA SER A 140 10.63 -6.53 14.76
C SER A 140 11.46 -7.58 13.99
N HIS A 141 10.80 -8.36 13.13
CA HIS A 141 11.51 -9.33 12.28
C HIS A 141 12.46 -8.63 11.32
N LEU A 142 11.97 -7.61 10.60
CA LEU A 142 12.80 -6.92 9.60
C LEU A 142 13.94 -6.12 10.26
N ALA A 143 13.67 -5.41 11.35
CA ALA A 143 14.72 -4.70 12.11
C ALA A 143 15.85 -5.65 12.54
N ALA A 144 15.48 -6.83 13.07
CA ALA A 144 16.47 -7.83 13.49
C ALA A 144 17.22 -8.50 12.33
N ILE A 145 16.58 -8.65 11.14
CA ILE A 145 17.26 -9.15 9.94
C ILE A 145 18.27 -8.15 9.41
N LEU A 146 17.92 -6.87 9.45
CA LEU A 146 18.74 -5.77 8.95
C LEU A 146 19.76 -5.27 9.98
N GLY A 147 19.64 -5.65 11.26
CA GLY A 147 20.48 -5.13 12.34
C GLY A 147 20.19 -3.66 12.66
N VAL A 148 19.02 -3.12 12.30
CA VAL A 148 18.62 -1.74 12.63
C VAL A 148 18.52 -1.57 14.14
N THR A 149 19.25 -0.60 14.68
CA THR A 149 19.25 -0.22 16.10
C THR A 149 18.67 1.19 16.33
N GLY A 150 18.41 1.93 15.23
CA GLY A 150 17.76 3.22 15.25
C GLY A 150 16.24 3.13 15.46
N ALA A 151 15.55 4.23 15.20
CA ALA A 151 14.11 4.36 15.42
C ALA A 151 13.29 3.35 14.61
N THR A 152 12.41 2.62 15.28
CA THR A 152 11.47 1.69 14.62
C THR A 152 10.05 1.97 15.10
N TYR A 153 9.16 2.29 14.17
CA TYR A 153 7.76 2.61 14.44
C TYR A 153 6.81 1.73 13.64
N THR A 154 5.65 1.46 14.20
CA THR A 154 4.54 0.81 13.52
C THR A 154 3.29 1.69 13.62
N LEU A 155 2.82 2.19 12.49
CA LEU A 155 1.58 2.92 12.37
C LEU A 155 0.46 1.94 12.01
N VAL A 156 -0.62 1.99 12.79
CA VAL A 156 -1.83 1.21 12.52
C VAL A 156 -2.90 2.15 11.98
N GLY A 157 -3.47 1.82 10.83
CA GLY A 157 -4.48 2.67 10.19
C GLY A 157 -5.20 1.94 9.06
N ASP A 158 -5.83 2.69 8.17
CA ASP A 158 -6.49 2.15 6.98
C ASP A 158 -5.72 2.51 5.69
N GLY A 159 -6.39 2.55 4.54
CA GLY A 159 -5.77 2.75 3.23
C GLY A 159 -4.82 3.95 3.11
N ALA A 160 -4.95 4.97 3.96
CA ALA A 160 -4.08 6.15 3.95
C ALA A 160 -2.83 6.02 4.83
N VAL A 161 -2.70 4.94 5.63
CA VAL A 161 -1.62 4.76 6.61
C VAL A 161 -0.22 4.75 5.97
N GLY A 162 -0.10 4.23 4.75
CA GLY A 162 1.18 4.21 4.01
C GLY A 162 1.71 5.62 3.73
N LEU A 163 0.85 6.55 3.31
CA LEU A 163 1.26 7.94 3.09
C LEU A 163 1.52 8.68 4.42
N ALA A 164 0.78 8.36 5.48
CA ALA A 164 1.05 8.87 6.82
C ALA A 164 2.42 8.40 7.34
N ALA A 165 2.83 7.16 7.04
CA ALA A 165 4.16 6.64 7.36
C ALA A 165 5.28 7.39 6.61
N ILE A 166 5.07 7.77 5.35
CA ILE A 166 6.00 8.61 4.58
C ILE A 166 6.10 10.00 5.21
N LYS A 167 4.97 10.60 5.62
CA LYS A 167 5.00 11.91 6.30
C LYS A 167 5.76 11.84 7.62
N MET A 168 5.56 10.77 8.41
CA MET A 168 6.34 10.55 9.63
C MET A 168 7.84 10.39 9.33
N ALA A 169 8.21 9.68 8.25
CA ALA A 169 9.60 9.54 7.82
C ALA A 169 10.22 10.90 7.45
N GLU A 170 9.47 11.75 6.73
CA GLU A 170 9.90 13.11 6.41
C GLU A 170 10.21 13.91 7.69
N ASP A 171 9.30 13.86 8.67
CA ASP A 171 9.48 14.58 9.94
C ASP A 171 10.65 14.04 10.75
N LEU A 172 10.84 12.72 10.82
CA LEU A 172 11.99 12.12 11.49
C LEU A 172 13.32 12.50 10.83
N MET A 173 13.41 12.38 9.50
CA MET A 173 14.63 12.71 8.76
C MET A 173 14.94 14.22 8.75
N ALA A 174 13.95 15.07 9.04
CA ALA A 174 14.18 16.51 9.22
C ALA A 174 14.76 16.86 10.61
N ASN A 175 14.44 16.08 11.63
CA ASN A 175 14.77 16.38 13.02
C ASN A 175 15.86 15.49 13.62
N GLU A 176 16.11 14.32 13.04
CA GLU A 176 17.08 13.34 13.51
C GLU A 176 18.22 13.15 12.50
N PRO A 177 19.45 12.77 12.93
CA PRO A 177 20.61 12.58 12.06
C PRO A 177 20.53 11.25 11.27
N LEU A 178 19.43 11.00 10.58
CA LEU A 178 19.20 9.80 9.80
C LEU A 178 19.73 9.95 8.37
N ASP A 179 20.38 8.90 7.87
CA ASP A 179 20.79 8.78 6.47
C ASP A 179 19.71 8.17 5.61
N HIS A 180 19.02 7.16 6.17
CA HIS A 180 18.00 6.40 5.46
C HIS A 180 16.78 6.14 6.35
N CYS A 181 15.61 6.13 5.74
CA CYS A 181 14.39 5.64 6.37
C CYS A 181 13.74 4.61 5.44
N LEU A 182 13.63 3.36 5.89
CA LEU A 182 12.89 2.33 5.19
C LEU A 182 11.44 2.39 5.65
N VAL A 183 10.53 2.74 4.73
CA VAL A 183 9.08 2.72 4.95
C VAL A 183 8.49 1.49 4.30
N VAL A 184 7.76 0.68 5.06
CA VAL A 184 7.16 -0.58 4.60
C VAL A 184 5.67 -0.57 4.90
N GLY A 185 4.84 -0.73 3.87
CA GLY A 185 3.41 -1.01 4.01
C GLY A 185 3.16 -2.49 3.74
N THR A 186 2.42 -3.17 4.60
CA THR A 186 2.15 -4.60 4.44
C THR A 186 0.78 -5.00 4.95
N GLU A 187 0.19 -6.02 4.33
CA GLU A 187 -1.10 -6.56 4.73
C GLU A 187 -1.19 -8.05 4.38
N GLU A 188 -1.96 -8.79 5.20
CA GLU A 188 -2.42 -10.14 4.88
C GLU A 188 -3.95 -10.18 4.83
N VAL A 189 -4.52 -11.08 4.05
CA VAL A 189 -5.97 -11.22 3.91
C VAL A 189 -6.48 -12.46 4.62
N ASP A 190 -7.54 -12.29 5.42
CA ASP A 190 -8.26 -13.37 6.10
C ASP A 190 -9.77 -13.19 5.95
N TRP A 191 -10.53 -14.28 6.10
CA TRP A 191 -11.98 -14.24 6.01
C TRP A 191 -12.62 -13.28 7.04
N LEU A 192 -12.01 -13.11 8.21
CA LEU A 192 -12.51 -12.21 9.26
C LEU A 192 -12.53 -10.76 8.79
N SER A 193 -11.46 -10.31 8.12
CA SER A 193 -11.40 -8.98 7.50
C SER A 193 -12.47 -8.86 6.41
N CYS A 194 -12.63 -9.89 5.58
CA CYS A 194 -13.66 -9.90 4.55
C CYS A 194 -15.07 -9.79 5.15
N ASP A 195 -15.37 -10.54 6.22
CA ASP A 195 -16.66 -10.49 6.90
C ASP A 195 -16.94 -9.09 7.50
N ALA A 196 -15.94 -8.47 8.12
CA ALA A 196 -16.04 -7.12 8.65
C ALA A 196 -16.38 -6.09 7.56
N TYR A 197 -15.60 -6.06 6.47
CA TYR A 197 -15.85 -5.13 5.36
C TYR A 197 -17.18 -5.41 4.65
N ARG A 198 -17.58 -6.66 4.59
CA ARG A 198 -18.90 -7.01 4.07
C ARG A 198 -20.04 -6.47 4.91
N ARG A 199 -19.96 -6.59 6.24
CA ARG A 199 -20.95 -6.02 7.16
C ARG A 199 -21.07 -4.52 6.99
N TRP A 200 -19.98 -3.84 6.65
CA TRP A 200 -19.96 -2.41 6.36
C TRP A 200 -20.38 -2.06 4.93
N ARG A 201 -20.78 -3.05 4.11
CA ARG A 201 -21.18 -2.90 2.70
C ARG A 201 -20.06 -2.30 1.84
N LEU A 202 -18.82 -2.70 2.09
CA LEU A 202 -17.64 -2.23 1.37
C LEU A 202 -17.00 -3.31 0.52
N LEU A 203 -17.41 -4.59 0.71
CA LEU A 203 -16.86 -5.73 -0.01
C LEU A 203 -17.82 -6.24 -1.08
N ARG A 204 -17.31 -6.45 -2.29
CA ARG A 204 -18.00 -7.17 -3.36
C ARG A 204 -17.68 -8.67 -3.29
N LEU A 205 -18.54 -9.50 -3.87
CA LEU A 205 -18.43 -10.97 -3.76
C LEU A 205 -17.54 -11.59 -4.82
N ALA A 206 -17.40 -10.93 -5.98
CA ALA A 206 -16.65 -11.43 -7.12
C ALA A 206 -16.09 -10.28 -7.97
N PRO A 207 -14.96 -10.47 -8.67
CA PRO A 207 -14.43 -9.50 -9.64
C PRO A 207 -15.44 -9.28 -10.81
N PRO A 208 -15.20 -8.27 -11.63
CA PRO A 208 -14.13 -7.28 -11.57
C PRO A 208 -14.42 -6.12 -10.60
N ILE A 209 -13.39 -5.38 -10.15
CA ILE A 209 -13.54 -4.07 -9.53
C ILE A 209 -13.74 -3.04 -10.66
N GLU A 210 -14.84 -2.29 -10.62
CA GLU A 210 -15.19 -1.27 -11.61
C GLU A 210 -14.94 0.11 -10.98
N PRO A 211 -13.79 0.75 -11.24
CA PRO A 211 -13.44 2.01 -10.59
C PRO A 211 -14.30 3.15 -11.12
N PHE A 212 -14.62 4.09 -10.24
CA PHE A 212 -15.44 5.27 -10.51
C PHE A 212 -16.89 4.99 -10.96
N ASN A 213 -17.34 3.73 -10.88
CA ASN A 213 -18.71 3.36 -11.21
C ASN A 213 -19.70 3.95 -10.19
N GLU A 214 -20.84 4.43 -10.67
CA GLU A 214 -21.88 5.00 -9.81
C GLU A 214 -22.50 3.97 -8.85
N GLN A 215 -22.54 2.70 -9.23
CA GLN A 215 -23.18 1.64 -8.44
C GLN A 215 -22.37 1.17 -7.23
N GLN A 216 -21.16 1.64 -6.99
CA GLN A 216 -20.32 1.36 -5.80
C GLN A 216 -20.47 -0.08 -5.25
N ARG A 217 -20.13 -1.09 -6.04
CA ARG A 217 -20.36 -2.51 -5.70
C ARG A 217 -19.40 -3.05 -4.62
N GLY A 218 -18.42 -2.26 -4.21
CA GLY A 218 -17.43 -2.61 -3.20
C GLY A 218 -16.09 -3.07 -3.77
N MET A 219 -15.12 -3.23 -2.89
CA MET A 219 -13.76 -3.65 -3.18
C MET A 219 -13.58 -5.17 -3.09
N ILE A 220 -12.47 -5.68 -3.61
CA ILE A 220 -11.92 -7.01 -3.32
C ILE A 220 -10.65 -6.81 -2.52
N LEU A 221 -10.52 -7.50 -1.39
CA LEU A 221 -9.32 -7.43 -0.57
C LEU A 221 -8.16 -8.18 -1.24
N SER A 222 -6.96 -7.68 -0.99
CA SER A 222 -5.71 -8.31 -1.41
C SER A 222 -4.64 -8.23 -0.34
N GLU A 223 -3.56 -8.99 -0.54
CA GLU A 223 -2.42 -9.06 0.37
C GLU A 223 -1.12 -8.71 -0.35
N GLY A 224 -0.09 -8.37 0.42
CA GLY A 224 1.25 -8.10 -0.08
C GLY A 224 1.99 -7.03 0.70
N ALA A 225 3.03 -6.46 0.09
CA ALA A 225 3.81 -5.38 0.66
C ALA A 225 4.36 -4.43 -0.40
N GLY A 226 4.52 -3.16 0.00
CA GLY A 226 5.31 -2.18 -0.70
C GLY A 226 6.35 -1.59 0.23
N ALA A 227 7.55 -1.33 -0.25
CA ALA A 227 8.61 -0.72 0.52
C ALA A 227 9.35 0.34 -0.29
N ILE A 228 9.72 1.43 0.35
CA ILE A 228 10.55 2.49 -0.22
C ILE A 228 11.68 2.86 0.73
N VAL A 229 12.86 3.09 0.20
CA VAL A 229 13.99 3.67 0.93
C VAL A 229 13.99 5.16 0.68
N LEU A 230 13.84 5.93 1.73
CA LEU A 230 13.94 7.38 1.71
C LEU A 230 15.35 7.79 2.09
N ALA A 231 15.89 8.74 1.33
CA ALA A 231 17.23 9.29 1.51
C ALA A 231 17.25 10.78 1.10
N ARG A 232 18.40 11.43 1.24
CA ARG A 232 18.57 12.83 0.80
C ARG A 232 18.71 12.95 -0.72
N ASP A 233 19.10 11.86 -1.39
CA ASP A 233 19.26 11.77 -2.82
C ASP A 233 18.63 10.51 -3.40
N GLY A 234 18.17 10.59 -4.66
CA GLY A 234 17.49 9.49 -5.34
C GLY A 234 16.82 9.97 -6.64
N PRO A 235 16.36 9.05 -7.49
CA PRO A 235 15.75 9.36 -8.79
C PRO A 235 14.41 10.11 -8.69
N PHE A 236 13.73 10.03 -7.56
CA PHE A 236 12.44 10.69 -7.35
C PHE A 236 12.49 11.57 -6.12
N THR A 237 11.98 12.79 -6.24
CA THR A 237 11.87 13.75 -5.13
C THR A 237 10.45 13.76 -4.59
N ILE A 238 10.28 13.62 -3.28
CA ILE A 238 9.04 13.93 -2.60
C ILE A 238 9.01 15.45 -2.41
N GLU A 239 8.23 16.14 -3.24
CA GLU A 239 8.10 17.60 -3.16
C GLU A 239 7.23 18.05 -1.98
N CYS A 240 6.24 17.22 -1.61
CA CYS A 240 5.34 17.47 -0.50
C CYS A 240 4.68 16.17 -0.03
N ALA A 241 4.81 15.84 1.25
CA ALA A 241 3.95 14.87 1.93
C ALA A 241 2.90 15.64 2.75
N HIS A 242 1.64 15.61 2.28
CA HIS A 242 0.55 16.30 2.96
C HIS A 242 0.18 15.58 4.27
N PRO A 243 -0.05 16.29 5.38
CA PRO A 243 -0.35 15.67 6.68
C PRO A 243 -1.68 14.90 6.71
N GLY A 244 -2.46 14.98 5.62
CA GLY A 244 -3.74 14.29 5.51
C GLY A 244 -4.91 15.05 6.11
N GLY A 245 -6.01 14.34 6.29
CA GLY A 245 -7.23 14.85 6.87
C GLY A 245 -8.17 13.72 7.28
N TYR A 246 -9.14 14.07 8.13
CA TYR A 246 -10.13 13.13 8.64
C TYR A 246 -11.53 13.58 8.25
N PHE A 247 -12.42 12.62 8.00
CA PHE A 247 -13.83 12.84 7.77
C PHE A 247 -14.66 11.98 8.73
N ALA A 248 -15.67 12.57 9.38
CA ALA A 248 -16.53 11.83 10.30
C ALA A 248 -17.60 11.02 9.55
N LYS A 249 -18.03 11.54 8.40
CA LYS A 249 -19.05 10.90 7.55
C LYS A 249 -18.51 10.69 6.15
N ARG A 250 -18.86 9.58 5.50
CA ARG A 250 -18.46 9.25 4.12
C ARG A 250 -18.73 10.39 3.12
N ALA A 251 -19.82 11.14 3.31
CA ALA A 251 -20.17 12.26 2.45
C ALA A 251 -19.14 13.42 2.48
N GLU A 252 -18.36 13.53 3.55
CA GLU A 252 -17.34 14.57 3.74
C GLU A 252 -16.01 14.24 3.07
N ALA A 253 -15.78 12.97 2.71
CA ALA A 253 -14.52 12.50 2.12
C ALA A 253 -14.12 13.31 0.88
N GLY A 254 -15.07 13.67 0.02
CA GLY A 254 -14.81 14.45 -1.19
C GLY A 254 -14.27 15.85 -0.91
N GLU A 255 -14.73 16.54 0.12
CA GLU A 255 -14.22 17.87 0.49
C GLU A 255 -12.81 17.78 1.12
N ILE A 256 -12.54 16.73 1.90
CA ILE A 256 -11.19 16.48 2.42
C ILE A 256 -10.22 16.22 1.29
N LEU A 257 -10.55 15.32 0.35
CA LEU A 257 -9.73 15.03 -0.82
C LEU A 257 -9.50 16.27 -1.70
N LYS A 258 -10.54 17.07 -1.91
CA LYS A 258 -10.47 18.32 -2.66
C LYS A 258 -9.50 19.34 -2.01
N ARG A 259 -9.49 19.43 -0.68
CA ARG A 259 -8.54 20.27 0.06
C ARG A 259 -7.11 19.75 -0.13
N ILE A 260 -6.88 18.45 0.07
CA ILE A 260 -5.56 17.82 -0.13
C ILE A 260 -5.06 18.05 -1.56
N LEU A 261 -5.91 17.82 -2.57
CA LEU A 261 -5.57 18.05 -3.97
C LEU A 261 -5.19 19.50 -4.25
N ARG A 262 -5.94 20.49 -3.75
CA ARG A 262 -5.62 21.91 -3.91
C ARG A 262 -4.25 22.27 -3.34
N ASP A 263 -3.93 21.73 -2.17
CA ASP A 263 -2.64 21.99 -1.53
C ASP A 263 -1.47 21.36 -2.30
N LEU A 264 -1.69 20.17 -2.89
CA LEU A 264 -0.69 19.46 -3.68
C LEU A 264 -0.57 19.96 -5.13
N SER A 265 -1.61 20.58 -5.70
CA SER A 265 -1.66 21.02 -7.11
C SER A 265 -1.28 22.48 -7.31
N ARG A 266 -0.47 23.08 -6.42
CA ARG A 266 0.02 24.47 -6.56
C ARG A 266 0.95 24.69 -7.76
N SER A 267 1.45 23.64 -8.36
CA SER A 267 2.17 23.61 -9.63
C SER A 267 1.52 22.58 -10.56
N GLU A 268 1.94 22.57 -11.81
CA GLU A 268 1.47 21.61 -12.82
C GLU A 268 1.58 20.17 -12.34
N VAL A 269 0.54 19.38 -12.64
CA VAL A 269 0.39 17.97 -12.27
C VAL A 269 0.01 17.19 -13.53
N ASP A 270 0.82 16.21 -13.87
CA ASP A 270 0.65 15.41 -15.08
C ASP A 270 -0.18 14.15 -14.83
N LEU A 271 -0.07 13.61 -13.61
CA LEU A 271 -0.64 12.32 -13.22
C LEU A 271 -1.19 12.36 -11.80
N VAL A 272 -2.33 11.71 -11.59
CA VAL A 272 -2.85 11.38 -10.26
C VAL A 272 -2.99 9.86 -10.15
N ILE A 273 -2.34 9.27 -9.15
CA ILE A 273 -2.61 7.89 -8.74
C ILE A 273 -3.72 7.94 -7.69
N ALA A 274 -4.87 7.43 -8.08
CA ALA A 274 -6.10 7.45 -7.29
C ALA A 274 -6.24 6.21 -6.40
N SER A 275 -7.07 6.28 -5.37
CA SER A 275 -7.41 5.16 -4.48
C SER A 275 -8.75 4.49 -4.81
N ALA A 276 -9.41 4.91 -5.90
CA ALA A 276 -10.67 4.34 -6.36
C ALA A 276 -10.64 2.80 -6.37
N ASN A 277 -11.55 2.17 -5.64
CA ASN A 277 -11.56 0.73 -5.34
C ASN A 277 -12.95 0.08 -5.41
N GLY A 278 -13.93 0.76 -6.00
CA GLY A 278 -15.32 0.31 -6.13
C GLY A 278 -16.23 0.66 -4.95
N THR A 279 -15.74 1.44 -3.96
CA THR A 279 -16.54 1.89 -2.80
C THR A 279 -16.96 3.35 -2.95
N PHE A 280 -17.50 3.94 -1.86
CA PHE A 280 -17.83 5.37 -1.80
C PHE A 280 -16.64 6.30 -2.09
N VAL A 281 -15.42 5.80 -1.93
CA VAL A 281 -14.16 6.51 -2.22
C VAL A 281 -14.14 6.99 -3.66
N ASP A 282 -14.61 6.18 -4.59
CA ASP A 282 -14.63 6.46 -6.03
C ASP A 282 -15.36 7.75 -6.35
N GLN A 283 -16.57 7.92 -5.80
CA GLN A 283 -17.37 9.12 -6.03
C GLN A 283 -16.79 10.35 -5.30
N ALA A 284 -16.17 10.13 -4.13
CA ALA A 284 -15.49 11.19 -3.40
C ALA A 284 -14.28 11.71 -4.19
N GLU A 285 -13.43 10.81 -4.71
CA GLU A 285 -12.29 11.16 -5.56
C GLU A 285 -12.72 11.76 -6.90
N TYR A 286 -13.70 11.15 -7.59
CA TYR A 286 -14.21 11.67 -8.85
C TYR A 286 -14.58 13.16 -8.77
N ARG A 287 -15.35 13.54 -7.73
CA ARG A 287 -15.76 14.93 -7.51
C ARG A 287 -14.58 15.86 -7.21
N ALA A 288 -13.62 15.37 -6.42
CA ALA A 288 -12.43 16.14 -6.06
C ALA A 288 -11.51 16.34 -7.27
N LEU A 289 -11.23 15.28 -8.03
CA LEU A 289 -10.38 15.29 -9.24
C LEU A 289 -10.95 16.22 -10.29
N LYS A 290 -12.25 16.07 -10.62
CA LYS A 290 -12.94 16.90 -11.61
C LYS A 290 -12.92 18.40 -11.23
N ALA A 291 -12.96 18.70 -9.94
CA ALA A 291 -12.98 20.10 -9.46
C ALA A 291 -11.60 20.76 -9.40
N VAL A 292 -10.50 20.00 -9.33
CA VAL A 292 -9.15 20.55 -9.03
C VAL A 292 -8.13 20.25 -10.11
N VAL A 293 -8.12 19.04 -10.69
CA VAL A 293 -7.06 18.57 -11.60
C VAL A 293 -7.63 17.91 -12.85
N SER A 294 -8.59 18.56 -13.50
CA SER A 294 -9.35 18.02 -14.64
C SER A 294 -8.50 17.62 -15.86
N ASN A 295 -7.27 18.13 -15.98
CA ASN A 295 -6.40 17.92 -17.15
C ASN A 295 -5.27 16.90 -16.86
N ALA A 296 -5.16 16.36 -15.65
CA ALA A 296 -4.17 15.34 -15.33
C ALA A 296 -4.69 13.94 -15.71
N PHE A 297 -3.79 13.06 -16.13
CA PHE A 297 -4.12 11.64 -16.24
C PHE A 297 -4.47 11.08 -14.86
N VAL A 298 -5.43 10.17 -14.81
CA VAL A 298 -5.84 9.48 -13.57
C VAL A 298 -5.67 7.98 -13.77
N TYR A 299 -4.96 7.35 -12.83
CA TYR A 299 -4.72 5.92 -12.83
C TYR A 299 -5.00 5.29 -11.48
N THR A 300 -5.55 4.09 -11.47
CA THR A 300 -5.66 3.22 -10.30
C THR A 300 -5.39 1.77 -10.70
N ALA A 301 -4.56 1.07 -9.92
CA ALA A 301 -4.30 -0.36 -10.12
C ALA A 301 -5.21 -1.26 -9.27
N LYS A 302 -6.18 -0.71 -8.56
CA LYS A 302 -7.08 -1.50 -7.71
C LYS A 302 -7.87 -2.57 -8.47
N PRO A 303 -8.30 -2.36 -9.72
CA PRO A 303 -8.90 -3.44 -10.51
C PRO A 303 -7.96 -4.63 -10.70
N ALA A 304 -6.69 -4.37 -10.97
CA ALA A 304 -5.69 -5.42 -11.21
C ALA A 304 -5.16 -6.09 -9.94
N LEU A 305 -4.97 -5.31 -8.86
CA LEU A 305 -4.24 -5.74 -7.66
C LEU A 305 -5.13 -5.94 -6.42
N GLY A 306 -6.34 -5.42 -6.42
CA GLY A 306 -7.21 -5.37 -5.25
C GLY A 306 -6.85 -4.29 -4.24
N GLU A 307 -7.52 -4.31 -3.09
CA GLU A 307 -7.31 -3.40 -1.96
C GLU A 307 -6.50 -4.06 -0.86
N SER A 308 -5.25 -3.67 -0.72
CA SER A 308 -4.31 -4.21 0.28
C SER A 308 -4.15 -3.29 1.49
N VAL A 309 -5.14 -2.55 1.82
CA VAL A 309 -5.28 -1.58 2.92
C VAL A 309 -3.94 -1.03 3.46
N GLY A 310 -3.22 -1.77 4.33
CA GLY A 310 -1.95 -1.33 4.92
C GLY A 310 -0.81 -1.12 3.91
N ALA A 311 -0.79 -1.88 2.79
CA ALA A 311 0.22 -1.75 1.74
C ALA A 311 -0.17 -0.73 0.65
N ALA A 312 -1.46 -0.40 0.52
CA ALA A 312 -2.03 0.34 -0.60
C ALA A 312 -1.32 1.66 -0.90
N GLY A 313 -1.07 2.47 0.14
CA GLY A 313 -0.41 3.77 -0.02
C GLY A 313 1.00 3.67 -0.61
N LEU A 314 1.79 2.66 -0.20
CA LEU A 314 3.13 2.41 -0.73
C LEU A 314 3.05 1.88 -2.18
N TRP A 315 2.09 1.01 -2.51
CA TRP A 315 1.87 0.55 -3.88
C TRP A 315 1.57 1.74 -4.81
N GLN A 316 0.73 2.68 -4.35
CA GLN A 316 0.40 3.88 -5.12
C GLN A 316 1.63 4.78 -5.36
N VAL A 317 2.53 4.91 -4.40
CA VAL A 317 3.80 5.64 -4.58
C VAL A 317 4.71 4.94 -5.59
N ILE A 318 4.82 3.61 -5.52
CA ILE A 318 5.59 2.80 -6.48
C ILE A 318 5.01 2.95 -7.89
N LEU A 319 3.68 2.91 -8.04
CA LEU A 319 2.98 3.15 -9.32
C LEU A 319 3.31 4.53 -9.89
N ALA A 320 3.24 5.59 -9.07
CA ALA A 320 3.59 6.94 -9.50
C ALA A 320 5.04 7.04 -10.00
N ALA A 321 5.98 6.47 -9.22
CA ALA A 321 7.39 6.44 -9.58
C ALA A 321 7.64 5.68 -10.90
N GLN A 322 7.00 4.52 -11.07
CA GLN A 322 7.14 3.72 -12.29
C GLN A 322 6.55 4.41 -13.51
N ALA A 323 5.37 5.02 -13.38
CA ALA A 323 4.73 5.76 -14.47
C ALA A 323 5.61 6.94 -14.95
N LEU A 324 6.17 7.70 -14.02
CA LEU A 324 7.09 8.80 -14.37
C LEU A 324 8.41 8.28 -14.98
N ARG A 325 8.94 7.16 -14.48
CA ARG A 325 10.21 6.57 -14.97
C ARG A 325 10.08 5.99 -16.37
N SER A 326 9.01 5.24 -16.63
CA SER A 326 8.78 4.60 -17.93
C SER A 326 8.17 5.54 -18.95
N ALA A 327 7.64 6.70 -18.52
CA ALA A 327 6.84 7.61 -19.33
C ALA A 327 5.63 6.92 -19.98
N GLU A 328 5.00 5.99 -19.27
CA GLU A 328 3.85 5.22 -19.74
C GLU A 328 2.87 4.96 -18.59
N LEU A 329 1.59 4.76 -18.92
CA LEU A 329 0.55 4.30 -18.00
C LEU A 329 -0.05 2.97 -18.46
N PRO A 330 -0.27 2.05 -17.53
CA PRO A 330 -1.08 0.86 -17.78
C PRO A 330 -2.56 1.21 -18.05
N PRO A 331 -3.34 0.29 -18.62
CA PRO A 331 -4.79 0.47 -18.71
C PRO A 331 -5.44 0.45 -17.32
N VAL A 332 -6.40 1.35 -17.09
CA VAL A 332 -7.33 1.24 -15.96
C VAL A 332 -8.37 0.19 -16.34
N LEU A 333 -8.24 -1.00 -15.80
CA LEU A 333 -9.10 -2.12 -16.12
C LEU A 333 -10.55 -1.86 -15.66
N HIS A 334 -11.52 -2.37 -16.41
CA HIS A 334 -12.94 -2.34 -16.10
C HIS A 334 -13.56 -0.94 -15.88
N ALA A 335 -12.85 0.12 -16.25
CA ALA A 335 -13.38 1.47 -16.19
C ALA A 335 -14.41 1.71 -17.32
N ASP A 336 -15.48 2.42 -17.01
CA ASP A 336 -16.44 2.85 -18.03
C ASP A 336 -15.81 4.00 -18.86
N PRO A 337 -15.71 3.86 -20.20
CA PRO A 337 -15.20 4.92 -21.07
C PRO A 337 -15.98 6.24 -21.01
N ALA A 338 -17.21 6.23 -20.52
CA ALA A 338 -18.05 7.43 -20.38
C ALA A 338 -17.69 8.29 -19.14
N ILE A 339 -16.78 7.80 -18.26
CA ILE A 339 -16.33 8.57 -17.08
C ILE A 339 -15.58 9.81 -17.53
N ALA A 340 -16.04 10.98 -17.07
CA ALA A 340 -15.45 12.28 -17.44
C ALA A 340 -14.17 12.61 -16.64
N LEU A 341 -13.20 11.68 -16.67
CA LEU A 341 -11.81 11.85 -16.19
C LEU A 341 -10.87 11.40 -17.32
N GLN A 342 -9.65 11.90 -17.34
CA GLN A 342 -8.63 11.47 -18.30
C GLN A 342 -8.02 10.14 -17.84
N LEU A 343 -8.77 9.04 -18.02
CA LEU A 343 -8.34 7.69 -17.68
C LEU A 343 -7.47 7.09 -18.79
N SER A 344 -6.46 6.35 -18.41
CA SER A 344 -5.68 5.51 -19.31
C SER A 344 -6.47 4.23 -19.60
N LEU A 345 -7.25 4.17 -20.68
CA LEU A 345 -8.05 2.98 -21.04
C LEU A 345 -7.26 1.93 -21.83
N SER A 346 -6.05 2.26 -22.25
CA SER A 346 -5.07 1.37 -22.88
C SER A 346 -3.68 1.80 -22.42
N ARG A 347 -2.64 1.05 -22.73
CA ARG A 347 -1.25 1.50 -22.51
C ARG A 347 -1.07 2.87 -23.16
N THR A 348 -0.80 3.89 -22.34
CA THR A 348 -0.84 5.30 -22.74
C THR A 348 0.52 5.96 -22.50
N PRO A 349 1.15 6.60 -23.50
CA PRO A 349 2.37 7.37 -23.29
C PRO A 349 2.12 8.58 -22.40
N LEU A 350 3.03 8.83 -21.46
CA LEU A 350 3.10 10.03 -20.62
C LEU A 350 4.23 10.94 -21.11
N VAL A 351 4.02 11.60 -22.25
CA VAL A 351 5.05 12.46 -22.85
C VAL A 351 5.33 13.64 -21.93
N GLU A 352 6.61 13.83 -21.55
CA GLU A 352 7.10 14.93 -20.72
C GLU A 352 6.53 15.02 -19.29
N ALA A 353 5.82 13.98 -18.83
CA ALA A 353 5.31 13.95 -17.46
C ALA A 353 6.46 13.97 -16.44
N ARG A 354 6.39 14.90 -15.50
CA ARG A 354 7.41 15.13 -14.47
C ARG A 354 6.89 14.99 -13.06
N ARG A 355 5.58 15.19 -12.84
CA ARG A 355 4.98 15.27 -11.52
C ARG A 355 3.74 14.43 -11.40
N ALA A 356 3.67 13.68 -10.33
CA ALA A 356 2.50 12.92 -9.96
C ALA A 356 2.01 13.29 -8.56
N ILE A 357 0.69 13.30 -8.38
CA ILE A 357 0.05 13.28 -7.07
C ILE A 357 -0.38 11.84 -6.77
N VAL A 358 -0.09 11.38 -5.57
CA VAL A 358 -0.62 10.15 -5.01
C VAL A 358 -1.68 10.53 -4.00
N LEU A 359 -2.91 10.05 -4.20
CA LEU A 359 -4.01 10.18 -3.24
C LEU A 359 -4.28 8.83 -2.60
N SER A 360 -4.53 8.85 -1.31
CA SER A 360 -4.98 7.67 -0.59
C SER A 360 -6.14 8.05 0.32
N CYS A 361 -7.28 7.43 0.10
CA CYS A 361 -8.47 7.59 0.90
C CYS A 361 -8.86 6.23 1.49
N GLY A 362 -8.77 6.11 2.79
CA GLY A 362 -9.23 4.94 3.50
C GLY A 362 -10.75 4.90 3.61
N VAL A 363 -11.27 3.72 3.88
CA VAL A 363 -12.70 3.52 4.10
C VAL A 363 -13.13 3.85 5.54
N ASN A 364 -12.16 4.06 6.43
CA ASN A 364 -12.34 4.39 7.85
C ASN A 364 -11.76 5.77 8.18
N GLN A 365 -12.33 6.80 7.55
CA GLN A 365 -12.21 8.21 7.95
C GLN A 365 -10.89 8.93 7.67
N GLN A 366 -9.88 8.30 7.08
CA GLN A 366 -8.59 8.93 6.83
C GLN A 366 -8.33 9.15 5.34
N ALA A 367 -7.79 10.32 4.98
CA ALA A 367 -7.26 10.59 3.65
C ALA A 367 -5.89 11.25 3.76
N ALA A 368 -5.01 10.97 2.82
CA ALA A 368 -3.67 11.52 2.73
C ALA A 368 -3.29 11.76 1.26
N GLY A 369 -2.23 12.52 1.03
CA GLY A 369 -1.72 12.78 -0.31
C GLY A 369 -0.24 13.08 -0.29
N LEU A 370 0.39 12.88 -1.45
CA LEU A 370 1.81 13.10 -1.65
C LEU A 370 2.03 13.63 -3.06
N ARG A 371 2.98 14.56 -3.24
CA ARG A 371 3.44 14.97 -4.56
C ARG A 371 4.86 14.48 -4.80
N LEU A 372 5.03 13.79 -5.92
CA LEU A 372 6.28 13.17 -6.36
C LEU A 372 6.72 13.79 -7.68
N ALA A 373 8.03 14.01 -7.85
CA ALA A 373 8.63 14.42 -9.11
C ALA A 373 9.80 13.50 -9.47
N ILE A 374 9.96 13.22 -10.77
CA ILE A 374 11.19 12.61 -11.30
C ILE A 374 12.25 13.70 -11.51
N ARG A 375 13.51 13.38 -11.18
CA ARG A 375 14.66 14.27 -11.37
C ARG A 375 15.19 14.30 -12.78
#